data_db3c33582db3ac92c5c2138003616323
#
_entry.id   db3c33582db3ac92c5c2138003616323
#
_cell.length_a   1.000
_cell.length_b   1.000
_cell.length_c   1.000
_cell.angle_alpha   90.00
_cell.angle_beta   90.00
_cell.angle_gamma   90.00
#
_symmetry.space_group_name_H-M   'P 1'
#
loop_
_entity.id
_entity.type
_entity.pdbx_description
1 polymer ?
#
loop_
_entity_poly.entity_id
_entity_poly.type
_entity_poly.pdbx_seq_one_letter_code
_entity_poly.pdbx_strand_id
1 'polypeptide(L)'
;MSKSLLKVNNIEVVYNHVILALRGVTLDVEEGKVVSLLGANGSGKTTTLKACSNLLHAERGAITKGSIEYNDNDISKTDAYNLVKDGVVQVLEGRHCFSHLTVEENIMTGSFIRENPKEAKQDLERVYDHFERIRIRNKSLAGFTSGGEQQMIAMG
;
A
#
# COMPACT_ATOMS: atom_id res chain seq x y z
N MET A 1 21.57 16.55 -3.65
CA MET A 1 20.49 16.42 -2.67
C MET A 1 19.53 15.40 -3.22
N SER A 2 19.22 14.34 -2.47
CA SER A 2 18.21 13.37 -2.85
C SER A 2 16.84 14.06 -2.95
N LYS A 3 16.06 13.68 -3.95
CA LYS A 3 14.73 14.24 -4.15
C LYS A 3 13.76 13.58 -3.15
N SER A 4 12.98 14.38 -2.43
CA SER A 4 11.89 13.88 -1.62
C SER A 4 10.78 13.34 -2.55
N LEU A 5 10.40 12.08 -2.37
CA LEU A 5 9.37 11.42 -3.18
C LEU A 5 7.99 11.56 -2.55
N LEU A 6 7.88 11.38 -1.23
CA LEU A 6 6.64 11.54 -0.47
C LEU A 6 6.89 12.47 0.71
N LYS A 7 6.09 13.51 0.84
CA LYS A 7 6.12 14.47 1.96
C LYS A 7 4.77 14.49 2.66
N VAL A 8 4.78 14.28 3.95
CA VAL A 8 3.62 14.42 4.82
C VAL A 8 3.87 15.62 5.74
N ASN A 9 3.09 16.66 5.59
CA ASN A 9 3.29 17.93 6.27
C ASN A 9 2.20 18.17 7.33
N ASN A 10 2.54 17.99 8.62
CA ASN A 10 1.71 18.37 9.75
C ASN A 10 0.23 17.92 9.63
N ILE A 11 -0.01 16.67 9.19
CA ILE A 11 -1.36 16.18 8.96
C ILE A 11 -2.11 15.91 10.28
N GLU A 12 -3.38 16.31 10.28
CA GLU A 12 -4.36 15.94 11.28
C GLU A 12 -5.43 15.08 10.62
N VAL A 13 -5.78 13.95 11.25
CA VAL A 13 -6.80 13.04 10.74
C VAL A 13 -7.89 12.83 11.78
N VAL A 14 -9.13 12.98 11.34
CA VAL A 14 -10.32 12.79 12.17
C VAL A 14 -11.22 11.73 11.52
N TYR A 15 -11.67 10.75 12.31
CA TYR A 15 -12.67 9.77 11.92
C TYR A 15 -14.06 10.15 12.45
N ASN A 16 -15.08 9.89 11.63
CA ASN A 16 -16.50 10.16 11.95
C ASN A 16 -16.73 11.61 12.43
N HIS A 17 -15.92 12.58 12.02
CA HIS A 17 -15.95 13.99 12.43
C HIS A 17 -15.71 14.24 13.93
N VAL A 18 -15.35 13.22 14.70
CA VAL A 18 -15.24 13.29 16.18
C VAL A 18 -13.91 12.74 16.71
N ILE A 19 -13.43 11.63 16.13
CA ILE A 19 -12.27 10.92 16.68
C ILE A 19 -10.98 11.46 16.05
N LEU A 20 -10.24 12.24 16.81
CA LEU A 20 -8.91 12.73 16.40
C LEU A 20 -7.89 11.58 16.50
N ALA A 21 -7.49 11.03 15.34
CA ALA A 21 -6.57 9.89 15.23
C ALA A 21 -5.11 10.32 15.03
N LEU A 22 -4.86 11.38 14.28
CA LEU A 22 -3.52 11.95 14.09
C LEU A 22 -3.53 13.44 14.44
N ARG A 23 -2.46 13.89 15.11
CA ARG A 23 -2.27 15.28 15.50
C ARG A 23 -0.87 15.75 15.06
N GLY A 24 -0.78 16.34 13.86
CA GLY A 24 0.44 17.02 13.42
C GLY A 24 1.56 16.06 13.00
N VAL A 25 1.25 14.96 12.30
CA VAL A 25 2.27 14.03 11.80
C VAL A 25 3.02 14.64 10.64
N THR A 26 4.35 14.60 10.70
CA THR A 26 5.25 15.04 9.62
C THR A 26 6.27 13.94 9.36
N LEU A 27 6.44 13.56 8.09
CA LEU A 27 7.48 12.62 7.65
C LEU A 27 7.87 12.93 6.20
N ASP A 28 9.05 12.50 5.83
CA ASP A 28 9.60 12.64 4.48
C ASP A 28 10.21 11.31 4.04
N VAL A 29 9.97 10.92 2.79
CA VAL A 29 10.54 9.73 2.16
C VAL A 29 11.29 10.16 0.90
N GLU A 30 12.60 10.02 0.93
CA GLU A 30 13.45 10.29 -0.21
C GLU A 30 13.39 9.14 -1.23
N GLU A 31 13.60 9.46 -2.50
CA GLU A 31 13.66 8.45 -3.57
C GLU A 31 14.71 7.39 -3.28
N GLY A 32 14.35 6.11 -3.45
CA GLY A 32 15.22 4.97 -3.20
C GLY A 32 15.54 4.68 -1.73
N LYS A 33 14.85 5.33 -0.79
CA LYS A 33 15.03 5.11 0.66
C LYS A 33 13.88 4.33 1.28
N VAL A 34 14.16 3.68 2.40
CA VAL A 34 13.18 3.03 3.25
C VAL A 34 13.02 3.84 4.53
N VAL A 35 11.79 4.20 4.85
CA VAL A 35 11.43 4.89 6.10
C VAL A 35 10.58 3.97 6.97
N SER A 36 11.00 3.76 8.23
CA SER A 36 10.27 2.94 9.19
C SER A 36 9.45 3.83 10.12
N LEU A 37 8.14 3.55 10.20
CA LEU A 37 7.21 4.21 11.12
C LEU A 37 7.03 3.34 12.37
N LEU A 38 7.64 3.73 13.48
CA LEU A 38 7.63 2.98 14.74
C LEU A 38 6.68 3.61 15.75
N GLY A 39 6.08 2.78 16.60
CA GLY A 39 5.19 3.23 17.68
C GLY A 39 4.35 2.10 18.25
N ALA A 40 3.76 2.31 19.42
CA ALA A 40 2.86 1.37 20.08
C ALA A 40 1.56 1.16 19.26
N ASN A 41 0.78 0.13 19.62
CA ASN A 41 -0.55 -0.05 19.05
C ASN A 41 -1.43 1.16 19.40
N GLY A 42 -2.19 1.64 18.41
CA GLY A 42 -2.99 2.85 18.55
C GLY A 42 -2.23 4.18 18.35
N SER A 43 -0.92 4.17 18.04
CA SER A 43 -0.16 5.41 17.81
C SER A 43 -0.42 6.09 16.46
N GLY A 44 -1.33 5.57 15.64
CA GLY A 44 -1.70 6.18 14.36
C GLY A 44 -0.90 5.71 13.13
N LYS A 45 -0.03 4.68 13.25
CA LYS A 45 0.79 4.18 12.12
C LYS A 45 -0.06 3.79 10.91
N THR A 46 -1.06 2.94 11.11
CA THR A 46 -1.98 2.49 10.04
C THR A 46 -2.77 3.65 9.47
N THR A 47 -3.21 4.60 10.32
CA THR A 47 -3.90 5.82 9.88
C THR A 47 -3.00 6.68 9.00
N THR A 48 -1.73 6.84 9.35
CA THR A 48 -0.75 7.58 8.55
C THR A 48 -0.56 6.94 7.18
N LEU A 49 -0.40 5.61 7.12
CA LEU A 49 -0.30 4.88 5.84
C LEU A 49 -1.56 5.02 4.98
N LYS A 50 -2.75 4.90 5.61
CA LYS A 50 -4.04 5.12 4.91
C LYS A 50 -4.21 6.56 4.42
N ALA A 51 -3.65 7.54 5.13
CA ALA A 51 -3.62 8.93 4.65
C ALA A 51 -2.77 9.05 3.39
N CYS A 52 -1.57 8.45 3.37
CA CYS A 52 -0.67 8.46 2.21
C CYS A 52 -1.25 7.76 0.96
N SER A 53 -2.10 6.75 1.14
CA SER A 53 -2.74 6.00 0.04
C SER A 53 -4.17 6.45 -0.27
N ASN A 54 -4.65 7.50 0.40
CA ASN A 54 -6.00 8.05 0.29
C ASN A 54 -7.14 7.06 0.57
N LEU A 55 -6.90 6.09 1.46
CA LEU A 55 -7.87 5.07 1.88
C LEU A 55 -8.68 5.47 3.13
N LEU A 56 -8.46 6.66 3.70
CA LEU A 56 -9.18 7.14 4.88
C LEU A 56 -10.70 7.20 4.68
N HIS A 57 -11.13 7.62 3.49
CA HIS A 57 -12.55 7.80 3.18
C HIS A 57 -13.37 6.51 3.31
N ALA A 58 -12.77 5.36 3.02
CA ALA A 58 -13.43 4.06 3.17
C ALA A 58 -13.86 3.77 4.62
N GLU A 59 -13.19 4.40 5.59
CA GLU A 59 -13.47 4.27 7.02
C GLU A 59 -14.03 5.57 7.63
N ARG A 60 -14.56 6.48 6.81
CA ARG A 60 -15.09 7.78 7.22
C ARG A 60 -14.03 8.66 7.92
N GLY A 61 -12.76 8.52 7.51
CA GLY A 61 -11.66 9.37 7.93
C GLY A 61 -11.43 10.52 6.94
N ALA A 62 -10.91 11.64 7.42
CA ALA A 62 -10.54 12.78 6.60
C ALA A 62 -9.29 13.47 7.15
N ILE A 63 -8.45 13.99 6.26
CA ILE A 63 -7.38 14.92 6.62
C ILE A 63 -8.04 16.28 6.85
N THR A 64 -7.95 16.80 8.07
CA THR A 64 -8.53 18.10 8.48
C THR A 64 -7.53 19.24 8.44
N LYS A 65 -6.24 18.93 8.55
CA LYS A 65 -5.13 19.90 8.44
C LYS A 65 -3.92 19.25 7.80
N GLY A 66 -3.03 20.09 7.27
CA GLY A 66 -1.80 19.67 6.62
C GLY A 66 -1.99 19.25 5.17
N SER A 67 -0.94 18.68 4.58
CA SER A 67 -0.94 18.23 3.19
C SER A 67 -0.09 16.97 3.03
N ILE A 68 -0.36 16.22 1.96
CA ILE A 68 0.48 15.10 1.53
C ILE A 68 0.85 15.35 0.07
N GLU A 69 2.15 15.34 -0.22
CA GLU A 69 2.67 15.52 -1.56
C GLU A 69 3.40 14.26 -2.02
N TYR A 70 3.14 13.83 -3.23
CA TYR A 70 3.87 12.76 -3.91
C TYR A 70 4.40 13.27 -5.24
N ASN A 71 5.71 13.13 -5.46
CA ASN A 71 6.37 13.69 -6.65
C ASN A 71 6.08 15.20 -6.86
N ASP A 72 6.12 15.97 -5.76
CA ASP A 72 5.83 17.40 -5.71
C ASP A 72 4.37 17.79 -6.10
N ASN A 73 3.46 16.82 -6.16
CA ASN A 73 2.03 17.05 -6.37
C ASN A 73 1.24 16.76 -5.10
N ASP A 74 0.30 17.64 -4.76
CA ASP A 74 -0.65 17.39 -3.65
C ASP A 74 -1.60 16.27 -4.05
N ILE A 75 -1.56 15.17 -3.27
CA ILE A 75 -2.39 13.98 -3.50
C ILE A 75 -3.63 13.92 -2.61
N SER A 76 -3.89 14.93 -1.78
CA SER A 76 -4.99 14.90 -0.78
C SER A 76 -6.38 14.70 -1.40
N LYS A 77 -6.55 14.99 -2.67
CA LYS A 77 -7.81 14.84 -3.41
C LYS A 77 -7.75 13.81 -4.54
N THR A 78 -6.64 13.11 -4.68
CA THR A 78 -6.46 12.10 -5.73
C THR A 78 -7.11 10.80 -5.31
N ASP A 79 -7.90 10.17 -6.18
CA ASP A 79 -8.48 8.86 -5.90
C ASP A 79 -7.40 7.80 -5.67
N ALA A 80 -7.65 6.87 -4.74
CA ALA A 80 -6.72 5.76 -4.46
C ALA A 80 -6.37 4.95 -5.72
N TYR A 81 -7.32 4.76 -6.65
CA TYR A 81 -7.07 4.11 -7.93
C TYR A 81 -6.04 4.85 -8.80
N ASN A 82 -6.12 6.18 -8.86
CA ASN A 82 -5.15 6.99 -9.61
C ASN A 82 -3.78 6.98 -8.91
N LEU A 83 -3.75 7.01 -7.57
CA LEU A 83 -2.50 6.88 -6.82
C LEU A 83 -1.79 5.56 -7.08
N VAL A 84 -2.52 4.45 -7.21
CA VAL A 84 -1.93 3.15 -7.59
C VAL A 84 -1.29 3.23 -8.98
N LYS A 85 -1.93 3.88 -9.95
CA LYS A 85 -1.35 4.11 -11.29
C LYS A 85 -0.09 4.97 -11.25
N ASP A 86 -0.04 5.94 -10.33
CA ASP A 86 1.12 6.81 -10.11
C ASP A 86 2.24 6.11 -9.32
N GLY A 87 2.00 4.89 -8.80
CA GLY A 87 2.98 4.07 -8.09
C GLY A 87 2.88 4.10 -6.56
N VAL A 88 1.84 4.70 -5.99
CA VAL A 88 1.59 4.66 -4.53
C VAL A 88 0.70 3.47 -4.21
N VAL A 89 1.29 2.39 -3.71
CA VAL A 89 0.59 1.15 -3.37
C VAL A 89 0.69 0.88 -1.87
N GLN A 90 -0.42 0.52 -1.25
CA GLN A 90 -0.45 0.08 0.15
C GLN A 90 -0.74 -1.41 0.26
N VAL A 91 0.15 -2.15 0.93
CA VAL A 91 -0.14 -3.50 1.37
C VAL A 91 -0.88 -3.42 2.71
N LEU A 92 -2.12 -3.90 2.73
CA LEU A 92 -2.97 -3.85 3.93
C LEU A 92 -2.54 -4.90 4.96
N GLU A 93 -2.78 -4.60 6.24
CA GLU A 93 -2.64 -5.56 7.33
C GLU A 93 -3.72 -6.64 7.22
N GLY A 94 -3.39 -7.90 7.56
CA GLY A 94 -4.38 -8.98 7.60
C GLY A 94 -4.30 -9.98 6.44
N ARG A 95 -3.23 -9.97 5.63
CA ARG A 95 -2.97 -10.99 4.61
C ARG A 95 -4.14 -11.15 3.64
N HIS A 96 -4.57 -10.06 3.02
CA HIS A 96 -5.76 -10.01 2.15
C HIS A 96 -5.59 -10.80 0.84
N CYS A 97 -5.39 -12.12 0.95
CA CYS A 97 -5.39 -13.02 -0.19
C CYS A 97 -6.78 -13.62 -0.40
N PHE A 98 -7.15 -13.83 -1.65
CA PHE A 98 -8.33 -14.62 -2.00
C PHE A 98 -8.02 -16.10 -1.76
N SER A 99 -8.50 -16.66 -0.66
CA SER A 99 -8.13 -18.00 -0.18
C SER A 99 -8.48 -19.14 -1.16
N HIS A 100 -9.48 -18.93 -1.99
CA HIS A 100 -9.99 -19.88 -2.99
C HIS A 100 -9.31 -19.76 -4.36
N LEU A 101 -8.49 -18.73 -4.57
CA LEU A 101 -7.66 -18.59 -5.75
C LEU A 101 -6.27 -19.19 -5.50
N THR A 102 -5.60 -19.60 -6.56
CA THR A 102 -4.19 -20.01 -6.50
C THR A 102 -3.28 -18.83 -6.18
N VAL A 103 -2.04 -19.12 -5.81
CA VAL A 103 -1.00 -18.10 -5.60
C VAL A 103 -0.83 -17.22 -6.84
N GLU A 104 -0.72 -17.85 -8.01
CA GLU A 104 -0.58 -17.15 -9.29
C GLU A 104 -1.78 -16.27 -9.61
N GLU A 105 -3.00 -16.79 -9.44
CA GLU A 105 -4.22 -16.02 -9.67
C GLU A 105 -4.34 -14.83 -8.73
N ASN A 106 -3.94 -14.97 -7.46
CA ASN A 106 -3.91 -13.87 -6.50
C ASN A 106 -3.00 -12.75 -6.99
N ILE A 107 -1.74 -13.07 -7.35
CA ILE A 107 -0.78 -12.08 -7.83
C ILE A 107 -1.30 -11.43 -9.12
N MET A 108 -1.84 -12.22 -10.03
CA MET A 108 -2.40 -11.71 -11.28
C MET A 108 -3.60 -10.76 -11.07
N THR A 109 -4.30 -10.80 -9.92
CA THR A 109 -5.33 -9.79 -9.64
C THR A 109 -4.76 -8.39 -9.51
N GLY A 110 -3.50 -8.24 -9.07
CA GLY A 110 -2.80 -6.95 -8.99
C GLY A 110 -2.49 -6.34 -10.36
N SER A 111 -2.49 -7.14 -11.41
CA SER A 111 -2.20 -6.67 -12.77
C SER A 111 -3.38 -5.99 -13.49
N PHE A 112 -4.52 -5.78 -12.80
CA PHE A 112 -5.73 -5.22 -13.42
C PHE A 112 -5.55 -3.81 -14.03
N ILE A 113 -4.50 -3.09 -13.63
CA ILE A 113 -4.14 -1.78 -14.19
C ILE A 113 -3.30 -1.90 -15.47
N ARG A 114 -2.81 -3.10 -15.82
CA ARG A 114 -2.02 -3.34 -17.02
C ARG A 114 -2.92 -3.57 -18.22
N GLU A 115 -2.74 -2.77 -19.25
CA GLU A 115 -3.48 -2.93 -20.51
C GLU A 115 -2.95 -4.10 -21.35
N ASN A 116 -1.66 -4.43 -21.21
CA ASN A 116 -0.99 -5.45 -21.97
C ASN A 116 -0.75 -6.73 -21.15
N PRO A 117 -1.39 -7.87 -21.51
CA PRO A 117 -1.20 -9.14 -20.79
C PRO A 117 0.24 -9.68 -20.79
N LYS A 118 1.08 -9.26 -21.76
CA LYS A 118 2.49 -9.67 -21.78
C LYS A 118 3.27 -8.98 -20.66
N GLU A 119 2.96 -7.74 -20.35
CA GLU A 119 3.58 -7.00 -19.24
C GLU A 119 3.20 -7.62 -17.91
N ALA A 120 1.93 -7.97 -17.72
CA ALA A 120 1.47 -8.66 -16.51
C ALA A 120 2.24 -9.97 -16.26
N LYS A 121 2.53 -10.75 -17.31
CA LYS A 121 3.35 -11.96 -17.18
C LYS A 121 4.81 -11.67 -16.86
N GLN A 122 5.37 -10.60 -17.40
CA GLN A 122 6.74 -10.19 -17.07
C GLN A 122 6.82 -9.71 -15.61
N ASP A 123 5.82 -8.98 -15.14
CA ASP A 123 5.75 -8.54 -13.75
C ASP A 123 5.58 -9.74 -12.81
N LEU A 124 4.77 -10.75 -13.16
CA LEU A 124 4.65 -12.00 -12.42
C LEU A 124 6.00 -12.71 -12.25
N GLU A 125 6.80 -12.80 -13.32
CA GLU A 125 8.15 -13.39 -13.22
C GLU A 125 9.06 -12.58 -12.29
N ARG A 126 8.99 -11.25 -12.30
CA ARG A 126 9.72 -10.41 -11.35
C ARG A 126 9.32 -10.65 -9.91
N VAL A 127 8.02 -10.82 -9.66
CA VAL A 127 7.50 -11.19 -8.33
C VAL A 127 8.10 -12.52 -7.88
N TYR A 128 8.13 -13.51 -8.77
CA TYR A 128 8.72 -14.81 -8.48
C TYR A 128 10.23 -14.77 -8.25
N ASP A 129 10.95 -13.87 -8.93
CA ASP A 129 12.38 -13.67 -8.70
C ASP A 129 12.66 -13.07 -7.32
N HIS A 130 11.75 -12.24 -6.79
CA HIS A 130 11.85 -11.71 -5.43
C HIS A 130 11.38 -12.71 -4.36
N PHE A 131 10.41 -13.56 -4.70
CA PHE A 131 9.76 -14.48 -3.76
C PHE A 131 9.74 -15.92 -4.31
N GLU A 132 10.88 -16.55 -4.41
CA GLU A 132 11.00 -17.92 -4.96
C GLU A 132 10.08 -18.94 -4.28
N ARG A 133 9.81 -18.78 -2.97
CA ARG A 133 8.92 -19.68 -2.22
C ARG A 133 7.51 -19.74 -2.79
N ILE A 134 6.96 -18.61 -3.26
CA ILE A 134 5.61 -18.59 -3.84
C ILE A 134 5.62 -19.05 -5.29
N ARG A 135 6.75 -18.98 -6.02
CA ARG A 135 6.92 -19.60 -7.34
C ARG A 135 6.69 -21.12 -7.29
N ILE A 136 7.30 -21.78 -6.31
CA ILE A 136 7.19 -23.25 -6.14
C ILE A 136 5.73 -23.66 -5.84
N ARG A 137 4.96 -22.77 -5.22
CA ARG A 137 3.56 -23.00 -4.86
C ARG A 137 2.55 -22.28 -5.74
N ASN A 138 2.94 -21.84 -6.93
CA ASN A 138 2.11 -20.99 -7.79
C ASN A 138 0.70 -21.56 -8.07
N LYS A 139 0.56 -22.87 -8.15
CA LYS A 139 -0.72 -23.58 -8.38
C LYS A 139 -1.45 -23.99 -7.09
N SER A 140 -0.84 -23.79 -5.93
CA SER A 140 -1.50 -24.07 -4.65
C SER A 140 -2.54 -23.00 -4.36
N LEU A 141 -3.65 -23.36 -3.71
CA LEU A 141 -4.61 -22.37 -3.21
C LEU A 141 -3.96 -21.52 -2.12
N ALA A 142 -4.15 -20.19 -2.20
CA ALA A 142 -3.53 -19.26 -1.25
C ALA A 142 -3.97 -19.50 0.20
N GLY A 143 -5.20 -20.00 0.41
CA GLY A 143 -5.69 -20.36 1.75
C GLY A 143 -4.91 -21.49 2.44
N PHE A 144 -4.17 -22.32 1.69
CA PHE A 144 -3.33 -23.41 2.24
C PHE A 144 -1.84 -23.03 2.31
N THR A 145 -1.49 -21.79 2.10
CA THR A 145 -0.13 -21.29 2.27
C THR A 145 0.12 -20.79 3.70
N SER A 146 1.37 -20.75 4.11
CA SER A 146 1.74 -20.19 5.43
C SER A 146 1.48 -18.69 5.50
N GLY A 147 1.39 -18.15 6.72
CA GLY A 147 1.16 -16.72 6.91
C GLY A 147 2.23 -15.83 6.27
N GLY A 148 3.49 -16.29 6.25
CA GLY A 148 4.56 -15.57 5.54
C GLY A 148 4.41 -15.62 4.03
N GLU A 149 3.99 -16.75 3.46
CA GLU A 149 3.70 -16.88 2.04
C GLU A 149 2.50 -16.02 1.63
N GLN A 150 1.43 -15.98 2.45
CA GLN A 150 0.29 -15.08 2.22
C GLN A 150 0.71 -13.60 2.20
N GLN A 151 1.66 -13.22 3.06
CA GLN A 151 2.20 -11.86 3.04
C GLN A 151 3.03 -11.59 1.77
N MET A 152 3.81 -12.56 1.29
CA MET A 152 4.53 -12.45 0.02
C MET A 152 3.56 -12.32 -1.17
N ILE A 153 2.46 -13.09 -1.16
CA ILE A 153 1.40 -12.99 -2.18
C ILE A 153 0.75 -11.61 -2.17
N ALA A 154 0.46 -11.05 -0.99
CA ALA A 154 -0.15 -9.73 -0.87
C ALA A 154 0.78 -8.58 -1.28
N MET A 155 2.11 -8.79 -1.26
CA MET A 155 3.11 -7.81 -1.72
C MET A 155 3.39 -7.91 -3.22
N GLY A 156 3.18 -9.08 -3.83
CA GLY A 156 3.41 -9.33 -5.26
C GLY A 156 2.28 -8.84 -6.11
#